data_77b3b2d0e4443262503bdf0c0334ade6
#
_entry.id   77b3b2d0e4443262503bdf0c0334ade6
#
_cell.length_a   1.000
_cell.length_b   1.000
_cell.length_c   1.000
_cell.angle_alpha   90.00
_cell.angle_beta   90.00
_cell.angle_gamma   90.00
#
_symmetry.space_group_name_H-M   'P 1'
#
loop_
_entity.id
_entity.type
_entity.pdbx_description
1 polymer ?
#
loop_
_entity_poly.entity_id
_entity_poly.type
_entity_poly.pdbx_seq_one_letter_code
_entity_poly.pdbx_strand_id
1 'polypeptide(L)'
;MNLTNYYYYFQSALSPRLCDEIINYGKQHQAEMAVTGGVENDGHKSARKADGTLKKSVIKNIQKKRKSDIVWMNDRWIYKEIHPYIHDANRLAGWNFEWSWSESCQFTKYGVGQYYGWHCDSWDKVYDRSKNKDANGVPYEQTGNYPPDHGKIRKLSVTISLNDPDEYDGGNLEFDFRNQFDWEKNRKKAIKPCTEIRPRGSIIVFPSFVWHRVAPVTRGTRYSLVIWNLGYPFK
;
A
#
# COMPACT_ATOMS: atom_id res chain seq x y z
N MET A 1 -17.36 -6.52 18.08
CA MET A 1 -16.32 -6.80 17.07
C MET A 1 -14.97 -6.46 17.66
N ASN A 2 -13.99 -7.35 17.59
CA ASN A 2 -12.62 -7.04 17.97
C ASN A 2 -11.86 -6.51 16.75
N LEU A 3 -11.56 -5.19 16.73
CA LEU A 3 -10.89 -4.54 15.61
C LEU A 3 -9.46 -5.04 15.39
N THR A 4 -8.80 -5.58 16.42
CA THR A 4 -7.45 -6.15 16.29
C THR A 4 -7.38 -7.32 15.32
N ASN A 5 -8.50 -7.96 14.99
CA ASN A 5 -8.55 -8.97 13.94
C ASN A 5 -8.34 -8.38 12.53
N TYR A 6 -8.51 -7.08 12.38
CA TYR A 6 -8.49 -6.40 11.08
C TYR A 6 -7.38 -5.37 10.95
N TYR A 7 -7.09 -4.62 12.01
CA TYR A 7 -6.01 -3.64 12.04
C TYR A 7 -5.60 -3.28 13.46
N TYR A 8 -4.38 -2.77 13.58
CA TYR A 8 -3.84 -2.13 14.76
C TYR A 8 -3.29 -0.75 14.40
N TYR A 9 -3.45 0.24 15.28
CA TYR A 9 -3.05 1.62 14.96
C TYR A 9 -2.35 2.31 16.13
N PHE A 10 -1.55 3.30 15.77
CA PHE A 10 -0.88 4.21 16.69
C PHE A 10 -1.20 5.63 16.24
N GLN A 11 -1.85 6.42 17.10
CA GLN A 11 -2.18 7.80 16.77
C GLN A 11 -0.96 8.70 16.98
N SER A 12 -0.71 9.62 16.02
CA SER A 12 0.37 10.60 16.07
C SER A 12 1.72 10.02 16.47
N ALA A 13 2.02 8.82 15.95
CA ALA A 13 3.22 8.05 16.28
C ALA A 13 4.49 8.69 15.71
N LEU A 14 4.41 9.29 14.52
CA LEU A 14 5.50 10.06 13.93
C LEU A 14 5.34 11.53 14.28
N SER A 15 6.47 12.19 14.56
CA SER A 15 6.47 13.64 14.81
C SER A 15 6.04 14.43 13.57
N PRO A 16 5.42 15.61 13.73
CA PRO A 16 5.10 16.49 12.60
C PRO A 16 6.31 16.80 11.73
N ARG A 17 7.48 17.03 12.35
CA ARG A 17 8.74 17.27 11.65
C ARG A 17 9.10 16.11 10.71
N LEU A 18 9.02 14.86 11.18
CA LEU A 18 9.33 13.69 10.37
C LEU A 18 8.35 13.54 9.21
N CYS A 19 7.07 13.83 9.45
CA CYS A 19 6.07 13.85 8.39
C CYS A 19 6.40 14.89 7.30
N ASP A 20 6.85 16.11 7.72
CA ASP A 20 7.29 17.15 6.78
C ASP A 20 8.52 16.69 5.99
N GLU A 21 9.49 16.06 6.65
CA GLU A 21 10.69 15.54 5.99
C GLU A 21 10.32 14.51 4.91
N ILE A 22 9.41 13.59 5.21
CA ILE A 22 8.90 12.59 4.24
C ILE A 22 8.16 13.27 3.09
N ILE A 23 7.27 14.22 3.37
CA ILE A 23 6.52 14.95 2.34
C ILE A 23 7.45 15.72 1.42
N ASN A 24 8.41 16.47 2.00
CA ASN A 24 9.34 17.29 1.24
C ASN A 24 10.26 16.40 0.39
N TYR A 25 10.74 15.30 0.95
CA TYR A 25 11.55 14.33 0.23
C TYR A 25 10.76 13.73 -0.95
N GLY A 26 9.53 13.27 -0.72
CA GLY A 26 8.67 12.75 -1.78
C GLY A 26 8.36 13.78 -2.89
N LYS A 27 8.17 15.06 -2.54
CA LYS A 27 7.93 16.14 -3.51
C LYS A 27 9.15 16.48 -4.38
N GLN A 28 10.36 16.15 -3.96
CA GLN A 28 11.59 16.36 -4.73
C GLN A 28 11.78 15.32 -5.85
N HIS A 29 11.06 14.21 -5.78
CA HIS A 29 11.15 13.15 -6.77
C HIS A 29 10.05 13.27 -7.82
N GLN A 30 10.34 12.75 -9.02
CA GLN A 30 9.35 12.73 -10.09
C GLN A 30 8.20 11.78 -9.74
N ALA A 31 7.01 12.33 -9.62
CA ALA A 31 5.81 11.55 -9.35
C ALA A 31 5.38 10.77 -10.61
N GLU A 32 4.93 9.54 -10.40
CA GLU A 32 4.37 8.67 -11.41
C GLU A 32 2.86 8.49 -11.18
N MET A 33 2.11 8.28 -12.25
CA MET A 33 0.73 7.84 -12.12
C MET A 33 0.72 6.43 -11.52
N ALA A 34 0.00 6.25 -10.42
CA ALA A 34 -0.11 4.93 -9.81
C ALA A 34 -0.80 3.93 -10.74
N VAL A 35 -0.17 2.78 -10.93
CA VAL A 35 -0.75 1.62 -11.60
C VAL A 35 -1.15 0.57 -10.58
N THR A 36 -2.16 -0.24 -10.89
CA THR A 36 -2.51 -1.41 -10.09
C THR A 36 -1.80 -2.63 -10.65
N GLY A 37 -1.28 -3.50 -9.78
CA GLY A 37 -0.60 -4.74 -10.18
C GLY A 37 -1.39 -5.52 -11.24
N GLY A 38 -0.70 -6.03 -12.23
CA GLY A 38 -1.29 -6.68 -13.42
C GLY A 38 -0.97 -5.98 -14.74
N VAL A 39 -0.77 -4.65 -14.76
CA VAL A 39 -0.34 -3.94 -15.98
C VAL A 39 1.17 -4.09 -16.21
N GLU A 40 1.94 -4.23 -15.15
CA GLU A 40 3.39 -4.45 -15.22
C GLU A 40 3.76 -5.94 -15.28
N ASN A 41 3.03 -6.79 -14.55
CA ASN A 41 3.34 -8.21 -14.43
C ASN A 41 2.87 -9.05 -15.63
N ASP A 42 1.88 -8.60 -16.40
CA ASP A 42 1.34 -9.39 -17.51
C ASP A 42 2.18 -9.31 -18.78
N GLY A 43 3.32 -8.59 -18.78
CA GLY A 43 4.17 -8.48 -19.95
C GLY A 43 3.43 -8.04 -21.21
N HIS A 44 2.29 -7.37 -21.05
CA HIS A 44 1.43 -6.99 -22.17
C HIS A 44 2.10 -5.89 -23.01
N LYS A 45 2.92 -6.32 -23.97
CA LYS A 45 3.29 -5.47 -25.11
C LYS A 45 2.06 -4.77 -25.69
N SER A 46 0.87 -5.39 -25.55
CA SER A 46 -0.41 -4.83 -25.95
C SER A 46 -0.88 -3.61 -25.14
N ALA A 47 -0.38 -3.40 -23.91
CA ALA A 47 -0.76 -2.27 -23.05
C ALA A 47 -0.03 -0.97 -23.38
N ARG A 48 1.12 -1.06 -24.03
CA ARG A 48 1.97 0.09 -24.38
C ARG A 48 1.94 0.38 -25.89
N LYS A 49 2.23 1.64 -26.23
CA LYS A 49 2.51 2.06 -27.60
C LYS A 49 3.96 1.74 -27.97
N ALA A 50 4.33 1.96 -29.24
CA ALA A 50 5.70 1.77 -29.72
C ALA A 50 6.73 2.67 -29.01
N ASP A 51 6.30 3.85 -28.53
CA ASP A 51 7.11 4.79 -27.75
C ASP A 51 7.24 4.42 -26.26
N GLY A 52 6.74 3.25 -25.85
CA GLY A 52 6.76 2.76 -24.48
C GLY A 52 5.69 3.34 -23.57
N THR A 53 4.92 4.33 -24.00
CA THR A 53 3.83 4.94 -23.20
C THR A 53 2.61 4.04 -23.11
N LEU A 54 1.84 4.13 -22.02
CA LEU A 54 0.59 3.39 -21.88
C LEU A 54 -0.47 3.88 -22.88
N LYS A 55 -1.24 2.94 -23.42
CA LYS A 55 -2.40 3.26 -24.29
C LYS A 55 -3.49 3.98 -23.48
N LYS A 56 -4.18 4.94 -24.08
CA LYS A 56 -5.26 5.71 -23.42
C LYS A 56 -6.36 4.82 -22.82
N SER A 57 -6.71 3.71 -23.49
CA SER A 57 -7.70 2.73 -22.97
C SER A 57 -7.22 2.04 -21.69
N VAL A 58 -5.93 1.71 -21.62
CA VAL A 58 -5.31 1.11 -20.43
C VAL A 58 -5.30 2.11 -19.27
N ILE A 59 -4.88 3.35 -19.53
CA ILE A 59 -4.92 4.45 -18.54
C ILE A 59 -6.35 4.61 -17.99
N LYS A 60 -7.36 4.66 -18.86
CA LYS A 60 -8.77 4.79 -18.46
C LYS A 60 -9.22 3.61 -17.56
N ASN A 61 -8.77 2.39 -17.85
CA ASN A 61 -9.09 1.22 -17.02
C ASN A 61 -8.38 1.24 -15.67
N ILE A 62 -7.12 1.68 -15.62
CA ILE A 62 -6.39 1.90 -14.36
C ILE A 62 -7.12 2.95 -13.53
N GLN A 63 -7.47 4.09 -14.13
CA GLN A 63 -8.13 5.20 -13.45
C GLN A 63 -9.53 4.86 -12.91
N LYS A 64 -10.19 3.81 -13.43
CA LYS A 64 -11.44 3.28 -12.81
C LYS A 64 -11.18 2.57 -11.49
N LYS A 65 -9.99 2.03 -11.28
CA LYS A 65 -9.61 1.31 -10.06
C LYS A 65 -8.85 2.20 -9.09
N ARG A 66 -7.92 3.00 -9.60
CA ARG A 66 -7.06 3.88 -8.82
C ARG A 66 -6.74 5.14 -9.59
N LYS A 67 -6.79 6.28 -8.91
CA LYS A 67 -6.34 7.58 -9.39
C LYS A 67 -5.54 8.23 -8.28
N SER A 68 -4.23 8.27 -8.40
CA SER A 68 -3.30 8.88 -7.46
C SER A 68 -1.93 9.04 -8.11
N ASP A 69 -1.11 9.93 -7.56
CA ASP A 69 0.28 10.09 -7.94
C ASP A 69 1.16 9.45 -6.87
N ILE A 70 2.23 8.76 -7.28
CA ILE A 70 3.11 8.04 -6.36
C ILE A 70 4.59 8.35 -6.62
N VAL A 71 5.38 8.19 -5.57
CA VAL A 71 6.85 8.16 -5.62
C VAL A 71 7.32 6.94 -4.83
N TRP A 72 8.22 6.17 -5.40
CA TRP A 72 8.87 5.06 -4.72
C TRP A 72 10.11 5.53 -3.98
N MET A 73 10.21 5.18 -2.71
CA MET A 73 11.29 5.56 -1.81
C MET A 73 11.88 4.32 -1.16
N ASN A 74 13.21 4.24 -1.05
CA ASN A 74 13.89 3.07 -0.50
C ASN A 74 14.99 3.45 0.51
N ASP A 75 14.76 4.49 1.27
CA ASP A 75 15.72 5.10 2.16
C ASP A 75 15.65 4.50 3.56
N ARG A 76 16.77 4.04 4.08
CA ARG A 76 16.86 3.33 5.37
C ARG A 76 16.32 4.11 6.55
N TRP A 77 16.45 5.46 6.53
CA TRP A 77 15.98 6.32 7.62
C TRP A 77 14.46 6.22 7.79
N ILE A 78 13.69 6.05 6.70
CA ILE A 78 12.23 5.89 6.75
C ILE A 78 11.86 4.57 7.45
N TYR A 79 12.47 3.46 7.04
CA TYR A 79 12.18 2.15 7.64
C TYR A 79 12.57 2.08 9.11
N LYS A 80 13.69 2.72 9.50
CA LYS A 80 14.15 2.78 10.88
C LYS A 80 13.08 3.34 11.83
N GLU A 81 12.37 4.37 11.39
CA GLU A 81 11.33 5.02 12.20
C GLU A 81 10.01 4.23 12.23
N ILE A 82 9.74 3.38 11.23
CA ILE A 82 8.44 2.72 11.06
C ILE A 82 8.45 1.25 11.49
N HIS A 83 9.54 0.51 11.25
CA HIS A 83 9.61 -0.93 11.58
C HIS A 83 9.26 -1.27 13.03
N PRO A 84 9.65 -0.50 14.06
CA PRO A 84 9.24 -0.78 15.44
C PRO A 84 7.72 -0.89 15.62
N TYR A 85 6.97 0.02 14.99
CA TYR A 85 5.50 0.01 15.04
C TYR A 85 4.89 -1.21 14.32
N ILE A 86 5.53 -1.68 13.24
CA ILE A 86 5.06 -2.88 12.53
C ILE A 86 5.24 -4.12 13.41
N HIS A 87 6.40 -4.27 14.06
CA HIS A 87 6.65 -5.36 14.98
C HIS A 87 5.68 -5.32 16.17
N ASP A 88 5.50 -4.15 16.77
CA ASP A 88 4.59 -3.99 17.90
C ASP A 88 3.14 -4.27 17.52
N ALA A 89 2.65 -3.74 16.40
CA ALA A 89 1.30 -4.03 15.91
C ALA A 89 1.08 -5.53 15.69
N ASN A 90 2.02 -6.20 15.01
CA ASN A 90 1.96 -7.62 14.71
C ASN A 90 1.88 -8.48 15.99
N ARG A 91 2.66 -8.11 17.01
CA ARG A 91 2.68 -8.77 18.33
C ARG A 91 1.42 -8.45 19.13
N LEU A 92 1.07 -7.16 19.27
CA LEU A 92 -0.02 -6.69 20.14
C LEU A 92 -1.40 -7.07 19.59
N ALA A 93 -1.55 -7.16 18.27
CA ALA A 93 -2.77 -7.69 17.64
C ALA A 93 -2.85 -9.22 17.69
N GLY A 94 -1.78 -9.91 18.10
CA GLY A 94 -1.74 -11.36 18.19
C GLY A 94 -1.60 -12.07 16.84
N TRP A 95 -1.27 -11.35 15.76
CA TRP A 95 -1.11 -11.99 14.44
C TRP A 95 0.15 -12.86 14.39
N ASN A 96 1.26 -12.35 14.92
CA ASN A 96 2.57 -13.04 14.95
C ASN A 96 3.01 -13.57 13.58
N PHE A 97 2.70 -12.81 12.51
CA PHE A 97 3.10 -13.20 11.16
C PHE A 97 4.60 -13.07 10.99
N GLU A 98 5.21 -14.11 10.46
CA GLU A 98 6.61 -14.08 10.04
C GLU A 98 6.73 -13.23 8.78
N TRP A 99 7.55 -12.18 8.84
CA TRP A 99 7.95 -11.38 7.70
C TRP A 99 9.44 -11.04 7.81
N SER A 100 10.09 -10.87 6.68
CA SER A 100 11.56 -10.75 6.62
C SER A 100 12.04 -9.68 5.66
N TRP A 101 11.15 -9.04 4.94
CA TRP A 101 11.52 -8.02 3.95
C TRP A 101 10.38 -7.00 3.75
N SER A 102 10.76 -5.75 3.45
CA SER A 102 9.80 -4.68 3.13
C SER A 102 10.04 -4.20 1.70
N GLU A 103 8.96 -4.02 0.96
CA GLU A 103 9.01 -3.35 -0.35
C GLU A 103 9.41 -1.89 -0.20
N SER A 104 9.78 -1.25 -1.32
CA SER A 104 9.98 0.20 -1.34
C SER A 104 8.73 0.92 -0.84
N CYS A 105 8.94 1.97 -0.04
CA CYS A 105 7.86 2.80 0.46
C CYS A 105 7.17 3.50 -0.71
N GLN A 106 5.85 3.51 -0.71
CA GLN A 106 5.06 4.26 -1.68
C GLN A 106 4.56 5.56 -1.04
N PHE A 107 5.23 6.67 -1.32
CA PHE A 107 4.69 8.00 -1.04
C PHE A 107 3.55 8.25 -2.02
N THR A 108 2.37 8.55 -1.51
CA THR A 108 1.16 8.72 -2.33
C THR A 108 0.52 10.07 -2.09
N LYS A 109 0.22 10.76 -3.18
CA LYS A 109 -0.54 12.00 -3.21
C LYS A 109 -1.93 11.72 -3.79
N TYR A 110 -2.97 12.18 -3.09
CA TYR A 110 -4.35 12.19 -3.55
C TYR A 110 -4.86 13.63 -3.58
N GLY A 111 -5.08 14.18 -4.76
CA GLY A 111 -5.79 15.44 -4.97
C GLY A 111 -7.30 15.23 -5.06
N VAL A 112 -8.05 16.33 -5.26
CA VAL A 112 -9.51 16.30 -5.38
C VAL A 112 -9.97 15.32 -6.48
N GLY A 113 -10.91 14.44 -6.13
CA GLY A 113 -11.44 13.39 -7.00
C GLY A 113 -10.51 12.19 -7.20
N GLN A 114 -9.34 12.16 -6.54
CA GLN A 114 -8.44 11.00 -6.56
C GLN A 114 -8.81 10.00 -5.44
N TYR A 115 -8.57 8.71 -5.70
CA TYR A 115 -9.00 7.61 -4.85
C TYR A 115 -8.24 6.31 -5.17
N TYR A 116 -8.43 5.29 -4.35
CA TYR A 116 -8.07 3.92 -4.64
C TYR A 116 -9.25 2.99 -4.27
N GLY A 117 -9.82 2.32 -5.26
CA GLY A 117 -10.98 1.45 -5.10
C GLY A 117 -10.72 0.23 -4.21
N TRP A 118 -11.77 -0.54 -3.97
CA TRP A 118 -11.69 -1.75 -3.15
C TRP A 118 -10.69 -2.77 -3.68
N HIS A 119 -9.78 -3.20 -2.81
CA HIS A 119 -8.74 -4.19 -3.10
C HIS A 119 -8.22 -4.83 -1.80
N CYS A 120 -7.48 -5.91 -1.94
CA CYS A 120 -6.54 -6.41 -0.93
C CYS A 120 -5.12 -6.35 -1.51
N ASP A 121 -4.13 -6.26 -0.63
CA ASP A 121 -2.73 -6.12 -1.04
C ASP A 121 -2.04 -7.48 -1.24
N SER A 122 -2.54 -8.53 -0.59
CA SER A 122 -2.01 -9.88 -0.72
C SER A 122 -2.74 -10.67 -1.79
N TRP A 123 -2.02 -11.53 -2.46
CA TRP A 123 -2.50 -12.45 -3.50
C TRP A 123 -2.16 -13.88 -3.10
N ASP A 124 -2.91 -14.85 -3.62
CA ASP A 124 -2.65 -16.29 -3.38
C ASP A 124 -1.34 -16.78 -4.02
N LYS A 125 -0.78 -15.99 -4.93
CA LYS A 125 0.47 -16.34 -5.64
C LYS A 125 1.65 -15.61 -5.03
N VAL A 126 2.73 -16.35 -4.81
CA VAL A 126 4.02 -15.79 -4.42
C VAL A 126 4.62 -14.94 -5.55
N TYR A 127 5.48 -14.02 -5.20
CA TYR A 127 6.34 -13.34 -6.17
C TYR A 127 7.30 -14.35 -6.79
N ASP A 128 7.03 -14.74 -8.01
CA ASP A 128 7.95 -15.57 -8.80
C ASP A 128 8.89 -14.67 -9.60
N ARG A 129 10.16 -14.69 -9.24
CA ARG A 129 11.24 -13.95 -9.92
C ARG A 129 12.15 -14.86 -10.77
N SER A 130 11.82 -16.12 -10.92
CA SER A 130 12.68 -17.11 -11.60
C SER A 130 13.11 -16.67 -13.01
N LYS A 131 12.19 -16.15 -13.78
CA LYS A 131 12.41 -15.67 -15.16
C LYS A 131 12.94 -14.24 -15.26
N ASN A 132 12.96 -13.48 -14.15
CA ASN A 132 13.57 -12.16 -14.12
C ASN A 132 15.10 -12.33 -14.24
N LYS A 133 15.76 -11.29 -14.73
CA LYS A 133 17.22 -11.30 -14.96
C LYS A 133 17.93 -10.49 -13.88
N ASP A 134 19.12 -10.97 -13.54
CA ASP A 134 20.07 -10.23 -12.69
C ASP A 134 20.73 -9.05 -13.44
N ALA A 135 21.64 -8.35 -12.77
CA ALA A 135 22.38 -7.21 -13.35
C ALA A 135 23.23 -7.58 -14.58
N ASN A 136 23.57 -8.87 -14.75
CA ASN A 136 24.34 -9.39 -15.88
C ASN A 136 23.44 -9.89 -17.01
N GLY A 137 22.12 -9.78 -16.86
CA GLY A 137 21.14 -10.24 -17.85
C GLY A 137 20.88 -11.76 -17.82
N VAL A 138 21.30 -12.46 -16.75
CA VAL A 138 21.10 -13.89 -16.57
C VAL A 138 19.81 -14.14 -15.76
N PRO A 139 18.93 -15.06 -16.20
CA PRO A 139 17.75 -15.42 -15.42
C PRO A 139 18.12 -15.95 -14.02
N TYR A 140 17.37 -15.51 -12.98
CA TYR A 140 17.63 -15.95 -11.61
C TYR A 140 17.52 -17.47 -11.42
N GLU A 141 16.67 -18.15 -12.19
CA GLU A 141 16.56 -19.61 -12.16
C GLU A 141 17.86 -20.33 -12.55
N GLN A 142 18.75 -19.66 -13.30
CA GLN A 142 20.05 -20.21 -13.70
C GLN A 142 21.14 -19.92 -12.67
N THR A 143 21.04 -18.81 -11.96
CA THR A 143 22.05 -18.39 -10.97
C THR A 143 21.72 -18.85 -9.55
N GLY A 144 20.44 -19.10 -9.25
CA GLY A 144 19.96 -19.39 -7.89
C GLY A 144 19.97 -18.19 -6.95
N ASN A 145 20.44 -17.01 -7.36
CA ASN A 145 20.59 -15.80 -6.56
C ASN A 145 19.32 -14.94 -6.62
N TYR A 146 18.21 -15.46 -6.14
CA TYR A 146 16.92 -14.77 -6.18
C TYR A 146 16.89 -13.49 -5.34
N PRO A 147 16.16 -12.45 -5.79
CA PRO A 147 15.95 -11.24 -4.99
C PRO A 147 15.13 -11.54 -3.72
N PRO A 148 15.21 -10.67 -2.69
CA PRO A 148 14.63 -10.93 -1.37
C PRO A 148 13.14 -11.17 -1.33
N ASP A 149 12.38 -10.75 -2.34
CA ASP A 149 10.93 -10.92 -2.44
C ASP A 149 10.50 -12.23 -3.10
N HIS A 150 11.44 -12.96 -3.73
CA HIS A 150 11.14 -14.24 -4.39
C HIS A 150 10.55 -15.27 -3.41
N GLY A 151 9.48 -15.94 -3.81
CA GLY A 151 8.80 -16.95 -3.01
C GLY A 151 7.95 -16.39 -1.87
N LYS A 152 7.84 -15.07 -1.73
CA LYS A 152 7.10 -14.41 -0.65
C LYS A 152 5.77 -13.83 -1.12
N ILE A 153 4.92 -13.54 -0.13
CA ILE A 153 3.66 -12.79 -0.28
C ILE A 153 3.66 -11.61 0.68
N ARG A 154 2.83 -10.62 0.43
CA ARG A 154 2.58 -9.53 1.38
C ARG A 154 1.81 -10.07 2.57
N LYS A 155 2.34 -9.87 3.77
CA LYS A 155 1.76 -10.30 5.05
C LYS A 155 1.08 -9.15 5.79
N LEU A 156 1.79 -8.02 5.89
CA LEU A 156 1.35 -6.84 6.61
C LEU A 156 1.45 -5.61 5.70
N SER A 157 0.36 -4.88 5.63
CA SER A 157 0.27 -3.58 4.97
C SER A 157 0.28 -2.47 6.01
N VAL A 158 0.94 -1.37 5.68
CA VAL A 158 1.07 -0.18 6.53
C VAL A 158 0.60 1.04 5.77
N THR A 159 -0.17 1.90 6.41
CA THR A 159 -0.49 3.22 5.89
C THR A 159 -0.22 4.27 6.97
N ILE A 160 0.41 5.37 6.59
CA ILE A 160 0.76 6.48 7.48
C ILE A 160 0.12 7.75 6.94
N SER A 161 -0.58 8.48 7.79
CA SER A 161 -1.13 9.81 7.46
C SER A 161 -0.06 10.87 7.67
N LEU A 162 0.33 11.58 6.61
CA LEU A 162 1.47 12.49 6.65
C LEU A 162 1.10 13.95 6.88
N ASN A 163 -0.09 14.38 6.52
CA ASN A 163 -0.53 15.77 6.69
C ASN A 163 -1.73 15.90 7.62
N ASP A 164 -2.01 17.10 8.06
CA ASP A 164 -3.05 17.38 9.03
C ASP A 164 -4.46 17.11 8.49
N PRO A 165 -5.40 16.65 9.33
CA PRO A 165 -6.74 16.27 8.89
C PRO A 165 -7.59 17.42 8.38
N ASP A 166 -7.27 18.68 8.71
CA ASP A 166 -7.94 19.89 8.26
C ASP A 166 -7.43 20.41 6.90
N GLU A 167 -6.31 19.88 6.41
CA GLU A 167 -5.80 20.18 5.07
C GLU A 167 -6.59 19.52 3.94
N TYR A 168 -7.43 18.52 4.26
CA TYR A 168 -8.22 17.79 3.26
C TYR A 168 -9.52 17.23 3.81
N ASP A 169 -10.50 17.03 2.92
CA ASP A 169 -11.76 16.33 3.22
C ASP A 169 -11.88 15.07 2.36
N GLY A 170 -12.64 14.09 2.85
CA GLY A 170 -12.71 12.78 2.21
C GLY A 170 -11.41 11.99 2.42
N GLY A 171 -11.03 11.20 1.44
CA GLY A 171 -9.78 10.43 1.45
C GLY A 171 -9.64 9.43 2.59
N ASN A 172 -10.73 9.02 3.24
CA ASN A 172 -10.67 8.07 4.34
C ASN A 172 -10.16 6.71 3.86
N LEU A 173 -9.28 6.10 4.66
CA LEU A 173 -9.03 4.67 4.55
C LEU A 173 -10.26 3.96 5.11
N GLU A 174 -10.83 3.05 4.33
CA GLU A 174 -12.03 2.30 4.71
C GLU A 174 -11.78 0.81 4.58
N PHE A 175 -12.30 0.05 5.54
CA PHE A 175 -12.22 -1.41 5.57
C PHE A 175 -13.58 -2.04 5.32
N ASP A 176 -13.57 -3.21 4.69
CA ASP A 176 -14.76 -4.01 4.44
C ASP A 176 -14.77 -5.25 5.35
N PHE A 177 -15.66 -5.23 6.31
CA PHE A 177 -15.84 -6.30 7.30
C PHE A 177 -17.00 -7.24 6.93
N ARG A 178 -17.21 -7.45 5.63
CA ARG A 178 -18.34 -8.26 5.11
C ARG A 178 -18.50 -9.63 5.76
N ASN A 179 -17.41 -10.24 6.20
CA ASN A 179 -17.43 -11.55 6.85
C ASN A 179 -18.00 -11.52 8.28
N GLN A 180 -18.21 -10.31 8.85
CA GLN A 180 -18.75 -10.13 10.19
C GLN A 180 -20.26 -9.83 10.20
N PHE A 181 -20.86 -9.64 9.04
CA PHE A 181 -22.26 -9.24 8.90
C PHE A 181 -22.92 -10.07 7.81
N ASP A 182 -24.22 -10.26 7.93
CA ASP A 182 -25.05 -10.69 6.80
C ASP A 182 -24.93 -9.63 5.70
N TRP A 183 -24.07 -9.90 4.73
CA TRP A 183 -23.67 -8.96 3.68
C TRP A 183 -24.86 -8.42 2.89
N GLU A 184 -25.83 -9.27 2.56
CA GLU A 184 -26.98 -8.88 1.74
C GLU A 184 -27.85 -7.84 2.46
N LYS A 185 -28.03 -7.99 3.79
CA LYS A 185 -28.86 -7.11 4.60
C LYS A 185 -28.11 -5.90 5.18
N ASN A 186 -26.79 -6.01 5.33
CA ASN A 186 -26.00 -5.05 6.15
C ASN A 186 -24.79 -4.45 5.43
N ARG A 187 -24.78 -4.41 4.09
CA ARG A 187 -23.63 -3.93 3.28
C ARG A 187 -23.05 -2.60 3.76
N LYS A 188 -23.89 -1.62 4.11
CA LYS A 188 -23.42 -0.31 4.59
C LYS A 188 -22.75 -0.39 5.96
N LYS A 189 -23.17 -1.32 6.82
CA LYS A 189 -22.60 -1.53 8.16
C LYS A 189 -21.27 -2.26 8.12
N ALA A 190 -21.03 -3.03 7.07
CA ALA A 190 -19.77 -3.75 6.88
C ALA A 190 -18.60 -2.83 6.51
N ILE A 191 -18.88 -1.64 5.98
CA ILE A 191 -17.85 -0.67 5.61
C ILE A 191 -17.57 0.24 6.79
N LYS A 192 -16.32 0.23 7.28
CA LYS A 192 -15.87 1.08 8.38
C LYS A 192 -14.80 2.05 7.90
N PRO A 193 -15.03 3.38 7.95
CA PRO A 193 -13.99 4.37 7.84
C PRO A 193 -13.03 4.27 9.04
N CYS A 194 -11.73 4.23 8.79
CA CYS A 194 -10.71 4.28 9.84
C CYS A 194 -10.39 5.73 10.17
N THR A 195 -11.21 6.33 11.04
CA THR A 195 -11.03 7.72 11.47
C THR A 195 -9.90 7.86 12.49
N GLU A 196 -9.50 6.77 13.11
CA GLU A 196 -8.46 6.67 14.14
C GLU A 196 -7.10 7.15 13.64
N ILE A 197 -6.84 7.01 12.33
CA ILE A 197 -5.57 7.44 11.72
C ILE A 197 -5.62 8.81 11.05
N ARG A 198 -6.71 9.55 11.18
CA ARG A 198 -6.78 10.92 10.63
C ARG A 198 -5.76 11.88 11.26
N PRO A 199 -5.46 11.83 12.57
CA PRO A 199 -4.40 12.66 13.12
C PRO A 199 -3.07 12.43 12.40
N ARG A 200 -2.36 13.52 12.11
CA ARG A 200 -1.07 13.52 11.44
C ARG A 200 -0.06 12.61 12.16
N GLY A 201 0.75 11.89 11.40
CA GLY A 201 1.74 10.96 11.92
C GLY A 201 1.15 9.63 12.41
N SER A 202 -0.16 9.43 12.31
CA SER A 202 -0.78 8.16 12.70
C SER A 202 -0.39 7.04 11.73
N ILE A 203 -0.12 5.86 12.32
CA ILE A 203 0.26 4.63 11.61
C ILE A 203 -0.85 3.61 11.80
N ILE A 204 -1.23 2.95 10.74
CA ILE A 204 -2.07 1.74 10.80
C ILE A 204 -1.34 0.58 10.15
N VAL A 205 -1.40 -0.57 10.79
CA VAL A 205 -0.89 -1.85 10.29
C VAL A 205 -2.06 -2.82 10.20
N PHE A 206 -2.14 -3.59 9.13
CA PHE A 206 -3.21 -4.56 8.93
C PHE A 206 -2.75 -5.76 8.08
N PRO A 207 -3.35 -6.94 8.26
CA PRO A 207 -3.10 -8.08 7.39
C PRO A 207 -3.39 -7.74 5.93
N SER A 208 -2.45 -8.02 5.04
CA SER A 208 -2.52 -7.59 3.63
C SER A 208 -3.69 -8.20 2.84
N PHE A 209 -4.35 -9.23 3.37
CA PHE A 209 -5.55 -9.83 2.79
C PHE A 209 -6.86 -9.13 3.20
N VAL A 210 -6.82 -8.13 4.07
CA VAL A 210 -8.01 -7.37 4.47
C VAL A 210 -8.43 -6.41 3.36
N TRP A 211 -9.70 -6.50 2.96
CA TRP A 211 -10.26 -5.62 1.94
C TRP A 211 -10.37 -4.19 2.45
N HIS A 212 -9.80 -3.27 1.66
CA HIS A 212 -9.77 -1.85 1.99
C HIS A 212 -9.80 -0.97 0.74
N ARG A 213 -10.04 0.32 0.95
CA ARG A 213 -9.96 1.35 -0.09
C ARG A 213 -9.55 2.69 0.50
N VAL A 214 -9.15 3.61 -0.38
CA VAL A 214 -9.09 5.05 -0.08
C VAL A 214 -10.27 5.71 -0.78
N ALA A 215 -11.20 6.27 0.00
CA ALA A 215 -12.35 7.01 -0.51
C ALA A 215 -11.89 8.26 -1.28
N PRO A 216 -12.69 8.82 -2.20
CA PRO A 216 -12.31 10.03 -2.92
C PRO A 216 -12.01 11.20 -1.98
N VAL A 217 -10.94 11.94 -2.27
CA VAL A 217 -10.67 13.24 -1.66
C VAL A 217 -11.64 14.26 -2.25
N THR A 218 -12.31 15.03 -1.41
CA THR A 218 -13.32 16.01 -1.84
C THR A 218 -12.84 17.44 -1.75
N ARG A 219 -11.83 17.73 -0.91
CA ARG A 219 -11.15 19.03 -0.78
C ARG A 219 -9.68 18.81 -0.46
N GLY A 220 -8.81 19.70 -0.89
CA GLY A 220 -7.40 19.72 -0.54
C GLY A 220 -6.58 18.58 -1.14
N THR A 221 -5.52 18.20 -0.45
CA THR A 221 -4.59 17.14 -0.87
C THR A 221 -4.23 16.26 0.32
N ARG A 222 -4.40 14.95 0.19
CA ARG A 222 -3.98 13.97 1.18
C ARG A 222 -2.64 13.36 0.79
N TYR A 223 -1.69 13.36 1.73
CA TYR A 223 -0.42 12.65 1.59
C TYR A 223 -0.39 11.44 2.53
N SER A 224 0.09 10.31 2.02
CA SER A 224 0.29 9.11 2.81
C SER A 224 1.55 8.36 2.38
N LEU A 225 2.11 7.60 3.29
CA LEU A 225 3.17 6.63 3.01
C LEU A 225 2.60 5.22 3.21
N VAL A 226 2.88 4.32 2.27
CA VAL A 226 2.45 2.92 2.32
C VAL A 226 3.67 2.02 2.26
N ILE A 227 3.67 0.96 3.06
CA ILE A 227 4.75 -0.04 3.08
C ILE A 227 4.10 -1.42 3.11
N TRP A 228 4.64 -2.36 2.36
CA TRP A 228 4.25 -3.77 2.40
C TRP A 228 5.39 -4.63 2.92
N ASN A 229 5.04 -5.49 3.87
CA ASN A 229 6.00 -6.37 4.54
C ASN A 229 5.73 -7.82 4.12
N LEU A 230 6.76 -8.46 3.61
CA LEU A 230 6.70 -9.75 2.94
C LEU A 230 7.29 -10.86 3.79
N GLY A 231 6.67 -12.02 3.70
CA GLY A 231 7.15 -13.28 4.27
C GLY A 231 6.72 -14.47 3.42
N TYR A 232 7.23 -15.64 3.74
CA TYR A 232 6.77 -16.87 3.07
C TYR A 232 5.28 -17.12 3.33
N PRO A 233 4.55 -17.81 2.45
CA PRO A 233 3.14 -18.12 2.63
C PRO A 233 2.81 -18.66 4.01
N PHE A 234 1.56 -18.48 4.43
CA PHE A 234 1.08 -19.07 5.68
C PHE A 234 1.13 -20.59 5.56
N LYS A 235 1.58 -21.25 6.66
CA LYS A 235 1.60 -22.70 6.79
C LYS A 235 0.36 -23.18 7.53
#